data_ac1a3891bef4258cf9bdd6011854ad7f
#
_entry.id   ac1a3891bef4258cf9bdd6011854ad7f
#
_cell.length_a   1.000
_cell.length_b   1.000
_cell.length_c   1.000
_cell.angle_alpha   90.00
_cell.angle_beta   90.00
_cell.angle_gamma   90.00
#
_symmetry.space_group_name_H-M   'P 1'
#
loop_
_entity.id
_entity.type
_entity.pdbx_description
1 polymer ?
#
loop_
_entity_poly.entity_id
_entity_poly.type
_entity_poly.pdbx_seq_one_letter_code
_entity_poly.pdbx_strand_id
1 'polypeptide(L)'
;MEQELRRLPDGTYTGAMTDEHICGIFGCCGDWNRREVRIGALTVYVYAIDGITSGGDASEYVVKPLMQDAFGGTMDELYDRALHRTVYNSVAVPCGDLQSTAEKLVNGFTVVLFGQRAIAFETKTGEKRSPSAPEVENTVKGPKDAFTETVRTNTSLLRRHLRTPALRLYETVVGRRSLTNVTLAWVDGLTDPALVSRMQARLAEIDIDGLLTPAAVEEYLTGSRPTAFPLLQYTERTDRFAQALLEGRAGLLVDGLPLGYLAPVDLGYLMTSAEDRGTDFVSASFLRVLRYAALLLGLLLPGLYVAMAAFHPQMLPTELLQSILESKRAVPFPTIVEVLGLLAAFELLQEASVSLPQSVGQSLSIIGGLVVGSAAVEARLISPAALIVVAAAGICGFAIPGRSFADALRVWRMALAAAASLAGLFGLTLGAICLVVHLAGLDSFGISYLAPFSGVGGARALLRPRLAREPLRDPLLRPLDRRNQGEKR
;
A
#
# COMPACT_ATOMS: atom_id res chain seq x y z
N MET A 1 -36.19 5.75 -27.14
CA MET A 1 -35.72 6.22 -25.81
C MET A 1 -34.31 5.68 -25.64
N GLU A 2 -33.31 6.52 -25.79
CA GLU A 2 -31.94 6.17 -25.51
C GLU A 2 -31.81 5.88 -24.01
N GLN A 3 -31.45 4.64 -23.66
CA GLN A 3 -31.23 4.28 -22.28
C GLN A 3 -29.90 4.94 -21.86
N GLU A 4 -29.97 5.94 -20.99
CA GLU A 4 -28.81 6.58 -20.41
C GLU A 4 -27.91 5.57 -19.69
N LEU A 5 -26.58 5.82 -19.70
CA LEU A 5 -25.63 5.04 -18.92
C LEU A 5 -25.94 5.18 -17.43
N ARG A 6 -26.24 4.06 -16.77
CA ARG A 6 -26.47 4.01 -15.33
C ARG A 6 -25.64 2.90 -14.70
N ARG A 7 -25.08 3.20 -13.55
CA ARG A 7 -24.47 2.20 -12.68
C ARG A 7 -25.48 1.81 -11.60
N LEU A 8 -25.76 0.53 -11.51
CA LEU A 8 -26.67 -0.02 -10.49
C LEU A 8 -25.96 -0.15 -9.12
N PRO A 9 -26.72 -0.28 -8.02
CA PRO A 9 -26.16 -0.45 -6.67
C PRO A 9 -25.28 -1.70 -6.51
N ASP A 10 -25.48 -2.72 -7.34
CA ASP A 10 -24.67 -3.94 -7.38
C ASP A 10 -23.35 -3.77 -8.15
N GLY A 11 -23.11 -2.58 -8.69
CA GLY A 11 -21.90 -2.24 -9.44
C GLY A 11 -21.97 -2.54 -10.93
N THR A 12 -23.10 -3.09 -11.45
CA THR A 12 -23.29 -3.37 -12.88
C THR A 12 -23.64 -2.10 -13.65
N TYR A 13 -23.32 -2.10 -14.97
CA TYR A 13 -23.62 -1.00 -15.87
C TYR A 13 -24.78 -1.37 -16.78
N THR A 14 -25.75 -0.46 -16.90
CA THR A 14 -26.88 -0.58 -17.82
C THR A 14 -26.95 0.62 -18.74
N GLY A 15 -27.33 0.40 -19.99
CA GLY A 15 -27.42 1.43 -21.02
C GLY A 15 -27.41 0.83 -22.41
N ALA A 16 -27.58 1.68 -23.43
CA ALA A 16 -27.45 1.27 -24.82
C ALA A 16 -25.98 0.92 -25.15
N MET A 17 -25.77 -0.03 -26.03
CA MET A 17 -24.45 -0.42 -26.51
C MET A 17 -23.93 0.62 -27.52
N THR A 18 -23.35 1.70 -27.00
CA THR A 18 -22.84 2.81 -27.80
C THR A 18 -21.40 3.12 -27.43
N ASP A 19 -20.65 3.71 -28.37
CA ASP A 19 -19.29 4.20 -28.13
C ASP A 19 -19.23 5.17 -26.94
N GLU A 20 -20.21 6.08 -26.84
CA GLU A 20 -20.29 7.07 -25.77
C GLU A 20 -20.39 6.43 -24.37
N HIS A 21 -21.21 5.38 -24.24
CA HIS A 21 -21.37 4.67 -22.97
C HIS A 21 -20.14 3.86 -22.59
N ILE A 22 -19.50 3.20 -23.56
CA ILE A 22 -18.25 2.47 -23.31
C ILE A 22 -17.13 3.45 -22.91
N CYS A 23 -17.02 4.59 -23.59
CA CYS A 23 -16.12 5.67 -23.20
C CYS A 23 -16.46 6.25 -21.83
N GLY A 24 -17.72 6.36 -21.46
CA GLY A 24 -18.17 6.80 -20.14
C GLY A 24 -17.71 5.87 -19.01
N ILE A 25 -17.57 4.56 -19.29
CA ILE A 25 -17.06 3.58 -18.34
C ILE A 25 -15.54 3.65 -18.22
N PHE A 26 -14.79 3.75 -19.31
CA PHE A 26 -13.34 3.57 -19.32
C PHE A 26 -12.54 4.84 -19.66
N GLY A 27 -13.16 5.90 -20.14
CA GLY A 27 -12.48 7.08 -20.72
C GLY A 27 -11.59 7.86 -19.75
N CYS A 28 -11.74 7.66 -18.43
CA CYS A 28 -10.84 8.25 -17.43
C CYS A 28 -9.60 7.39 -17.14
N CYS A 29 -9.52 6.17 -17.71
CA CYS A 29 -8.41 5.25 -17.47
C CYS A 29 -7.30 5.47 -18.52
N GLY A 30 -6.06 5.67 -18.07
CA GLY A 30 -4.92 5.86 -18.96
C GLY A 30 -4.42 4.59 -19.65
N ASP A 31 -4.87 3.42 -19.20
CA ASP A 31 -4.63 2.13 -19.85
C ASP A 31 -5.68 1.77 -20.91
N TRP A 32 -6.60 2.69 -21.21
CA TRP A 32 -7.69 2.52 -22.15
C TRP A 32 -7.29 2.93 -23.57
N ASN A 33 -7.45 2.02 -24.52
CA ASN A 33 -7.22 2.27 -25.95
C ASN A 33 -8.53 2.17 -26.72
N ARG A 34 -8.88 3.25 -27.43
CA ARG A 34 -9.98 3.34 -28.38
C ARG A 34 -9.45 3.68 -29.76
N ARG A 35 -9.81 2.91 -30.77
CA ARG A 35 -9.45 3.16 -32.16
C ARG A 35 -10.69 3.13 -33.05
N GLU A 36 -10.88 4.19 -33.82
CA GLU A 36 -11.84 4.22 -34.92
C GLU A 36 -11.24 3.53 -36.14
N VAL A 37 -11.97 2.59 -36.72
CA VAL A 37 -11.58 1.85 -37.93
C VAL A 37 -12.66 2.01 -38.97
N ARG A 38 -12.29 2.46 -40.18
CA ARG A 38 -13.22 2.66 -41.32
C ARG A 38 -13.07 1.48 -42.27
N ILE A 39 -14.20 0.84 -42.62
CA ILE A 39 -14.31 -0.31 -43.49
C ILE A 39 -15.30 0.09 -44.63
N GLY A 40 -14.77 0.54 -45.74
CA GLY A 40 -15.59 1.17 -46.78
C GLY A 40 -16.28 2.44 -46.27
N ALA A 41 -17.62 2.48 -46.30
CA ALA A 41 -18.42 3.56 -45.75
C ALA A 41 -18.83 3.39 -44.30
N LEU A 42 -18.49 2.25 -43.68
CA LEU A 42 -18.88 1.91 -42.32
C LEU A 42 -17.76 2.25 -41.34
N THR A 43 -18.15 2.66 -40.12
CA THR A 43 -17.22 2.94 -39.02
C THR A 43 -17.48 1.97 -37.89
N VAL A 44 -16.43 1.32 -37.40
CA VAL A 44 -16.42 0.45 -36.21
C VAL A 44 -15.43 0.98 -35.19
N TYR A 45 -15.67 0.69 -33.93
CA TYR A 45 -14.78 1.09 -32.85
C TYR A 45 -14.13 -0.14 -32.21
N VAL A 46 -12.82 -0.09 -32.07
CA VAL A 46 -12.01 -1.14 -31.45
C VAL A 46 -11.53 -0.66 -30.09
N TYR A 47 -11.77 -1.47 -29.08
CA TYR A 47 -11.42 -1.18 -27.70
C TYR A 47 -10.49 -2.25 -27.15
N ALA A 48 -9.50 -1.82 -26.39
CA ALA A 48 -8.57 -2.70 -25.69
C ALA A 48 -8.07 -2.02 -24.39
N ILE A 49 -7.69 -2.81 -23.41
CA ILE A 49 -7.01 -2.33 -22.20
C ILE A 49 -5.54 -2.74 -22.30
N ASP A 50 -4.66 -1.75 -22.32
CA ASP A 50 -3.23 -1.95 -22.41
C ASP A 50 -2.68 -2.70 -21.18
N GLY A 51 -1.65 -3.53 -21.41
CA GLY A 51 -1.02 -4.35 -20.37
C GLY A 51 -1.72 -5.68 -20.07
N ILE A 52 -3.04 -5.83 -20.33
CA ILE A 52 -3.75 -7.11 -20.23
C ILE A 52 -4.14 -7.67 -21.59
N THR A 53 -4.14 -6.84 -22.63
CA THR A 53 -4.39 -7.20 -24.03
C THR A 53 -3.07 -7.14 -24.81
N SER A 54 -2.81 -8.14 -25.65
CA SER A 54 -1.70 -8.12 -26.59
C SER A 54 -2.02 -7.17 -27.73
N GLY A 55 -1.36 -6.02 -27.79
CA GLY A 55 -1.54 -5.04 -28.87
C GLY A 55 -1.11 -5.60 -30.24
N GLY A 56 -0.11 -6.48 -30.28
CA GLY A 56 0.32 -7.21 -31.48
C GLY A 56 -0.78 -8.12 -32.01
N ASP A 57 -1.36 -8.97 -31.15
CA ASP A 57 -2.41 -9.91 -31.54
C ASP A 57 -3.71 -9.17 -31.91
N ALA A 58 -4.06 -8.11 -31.17
CA ALA A 58 -5.19 -7.25 -31.51
C ALA A 58 -5.03 -6.62 -32.88
N SER A 59 -3.83 -6.13 -33.21
CA SER A 59 -3.54 -5.50 -34.51
C SER A 59 -3.52 -6.51 -35.64
N GLU A 60 -2.82 -7.65 -35.49
CA GLU A 60 -2.63 -8.63 -36.57
C GLU A 60 -3.88 -9.49 -36.81
N TYR A 61 -4.54 -9.96 -35.73
CA TYR A 61 -5.64 -10.95 -35.86
C TYR A 61 -7.03 -10.31 -35.83
N VAL A 62 -7.19 -9.05 -35.35
CA VAL A 62 -8.49 -8.40 -35.29
C VAL A 62 -8.57 -7.18 -36.23
N VAL A 63 -7.68 -6.19 -36.04
CA VAL A 63 -7.77 -4.92 -36.78
C VAL A 63 -7.39 -5.09 -38.26
N LYS A 64 -6.29 -5.76 -38.54
CA LYS A 64 -5.78 -5.94 -39.93
C LYS A 64 -6.77 -6.71 -40.80
N PRO A 65 -7.36 -7.86 -40.39
CA PRO A 65 -8.39 -8.54 -41.16
C PRO A 65 -9.62 -7.67 -41.45
N LEU A 66 -10.09 -6.88 -40.46
CA LEU A 66 -11.20 -5.96 -40.64
C LEU A 66 -10.90 -4.86 -41.65
N MET A 67 -9.66 -4.32 -41.64
CA MET A 67 -9.26 -3.26 -42.58
C MET A 67 -9.03 -3.78 -44.01
N GLN A 68 -8.65 -5.05 -44.13
CA GLN A 68 -8.43 -5.70 -45.45
C GLN A 68 -9.75 -6.15 -46.10
N ASP A 69 -10.84 -6.20 -45.37
CA ASP A 69 -12.14 -6.55 -45.91
C ASP A 69 -12.72 -5.43 -46.74
N ALA A 70 -12.61 -5.52 -48.07
CA ALA A 70 -13.20 -4.58 -49.02
C ALA A 70 -14.74 -4.78 -49.05
N PHE A 71 -15.42 -4.30 -48.04
CA PHE A 71 -16.82 -4.53 -47.81
C PHE A 71 -17.69 -3.33 -48.11
N GLY A 72 -18.78 -3.50 -48.88
CA GLY A 72 -19.74 -2.49 -49.29
C GLY A 72 -21.19 -2.75 -48.84
N GLY A 73 -21.40 -3.60 -47.84
CA GLY A 73 -22.71 -4.00 -47.32
C GLY A 73 -23.18 -3.19 -46.09
N THR A 74 -24.12 -3.80 -45.34
CA THR A 74 -24.70 -3.22 -44.13
C THR A 74 -23.87 -3.52 -42.88
N MET A 75 -24.08 -2.80 -41.78
CA MET A 75 -23.39 -3.03 -40.50
C MET A 75 -23.65 -4.43 -39.93
N ASP A 76 -24.86 -4.95 -40.10
CA ASP A 76 -25.23 -6.29 -39.64
C ASP A 76 -24.52 -7.39 -40.42
N GLU A 77 -24.39 -7.23 -41.73
CA GLU A 77 -23.61 -8.16 -42.58
C GLU A 77 -22.12 -8.12 -42.21
N LEU A 78 -21.57 -6.95 -41.92
CA LEU A 78 -20.18 -6.82 -41.44
C LEU A 78 -19.96 -7.51 -40.10
N TYR A 79 -20.92 -7.36 -39.19
CA TYR A 79 -20.91 -8.06 -37.91
C TYR A 79 -20.88 -9.58 -38.08
N ASP A 80 -21.78 -10.13 -38.90
CA ASP A 80 -21.86 -11.58 -39.12
C ASP A 80 -20.60 -12.13 -39.82
N ARG A 81 -20.04 -11.37 -40.75
CA ARG A 81 -18.75 -11.72 -41.38
C ARG A 81 -17.59 -11.68 -40.37
N ALA A 82 -17.51 -10.66 -39.51
CA ALA A 82 -16.49 -10.55 -38.49
C ALA A 82 -16.56 -11.70 -37.49
N LEU A 83 -17.77 -12.13 -37.13
CA LEU A 83 -17.99 -13.24 -36.20
C LEU A 83 -17.63 -14.60 -36.80
N HIS A 84 -17.87 -14.83 -38.09
CA HIS A 84 -17.81 -16.17 -38.67
C HIS A 84 -16.72 -16.37 -39.75
N ARG A 85 -16.12 -15.30 -40.30
CA ARG A 85 -15.24 -15.43 -41.49
C ARG A 85 -14.01 -14.54 -41.50
N THR A 86 -14.15 -13.24 -41.25
CA THR A 86 -13.10 -12.25 -41.53
C THR A 86 -11.98 -12.24 -40.50
N VAL A 87 -12.34 -12.40 -39.21
CA VAL A 87 -11.38 -12.31 -38.11
C VAL A 87 -10.81 -13.68 -37.79
N TYR A 88 -9.47 -13.82 -37.83
CA TYR A 88 -8.77 -15.10 -37.66
C TYR A 88 -8.52 -15.44 -36.19
N ASN A 89 -9.23 -14.85 -35.25
CA ASN A 89 -9.09 -15.17 -33.83
C ASN A 89 -9.85 -16.44 -33.49
N SER A 90 -9.25 -17.33 -32.71
CA SER A 90 -9.85 -18.61 -32.33
C SER A 90 -11.06 -18.50 -31.42
N VAL A 91 -11.17 -17.38 -30.70
CA VAL A 91 -12.29 -17.12 -29.75
C VAL A 91 -12.93 -15.79 -30.08
N ALA A 92 -14.13 -15.86 -30.59
CA ALA A 92 -15.01 -14.71 -30.85
C ALA A 92 -16.32 -14.88 -30.08
N VAL A 93 -16.64 -13.97 -29.18
CA VAL A 93 -17.81 -14.05 -28.32
C VAL A 93 -18.69 -12.82 -28.55
N PRO A 94 -19.95 -13.00 -29.01
CA PRO A 94 -20.88 -11.89 -29.10
C PRO A 94 -21.21 -11.36 -27.69
N CYS A 95 -21.23 -10.03 -27.56
CA CYS A 95 -21.60 -9.34 -26.32
C CYS A 95 -23.07 -8.92 -26.42
N GLY A 96 -23.90 -9.38 -25.48
CA GLY A 96 -25.33 -9.12 -25.47
C GLY A 96 -25.73 -7.77 -24.88
N ASP A 97 -24.90 -7.24 -23.96
CA ASP A 97 -25.15 -6.01 -23.24
C ASP A 97 -23.87 -5.26 -22.89
N LEU A 98 -24.03 -4.04 -22.35
CA LEU A 98 -22.94 -3.16 -21.97
C LEU A 98 -22.08 -3.75 -20.85
N GLN A 99 -22.71 -4.46 -19.88
CA GLN A 99 -22.01 -5.08 -18.78
C GLN A 99 -21.10 -6.23 -19.24
N SER A 100 -21.61 -7.13 -20.09
CA SER A 100 -20.79 -8.22 -20.64
C SER A 100 -19.63 -7.71 -21.49
N THR A 101 -19.83 -6.61 -22.22
CA THR A 101 -18.78 -5.92 -22.97
C THR A 101 -17.69 -5.40 -22.04
N ALA A 102 -18.07 -4.69 -20.97
CA ALA A 102 -17.13 -4.19 -19.98
C ALA A 102 -16.36 -5.32 -19.26
N GLU A 103 -17.04 -6.42 -18.94
CA GLU A 103 -16.40 -7.61 -18.34
C GLU A 103 -15.41 -8.28 -19.30
N LYS A 104 -15.72 -8.37 -20.57
CA LYS A 104 -14.78 -8.92 -21.57
C LYS A 104 -13.53 -8.06 -21.68
N LEU A 105 -13.67 -6.73 -21.73
CA LEU A 105 -12.55 -5.80 -21.77
C LEU A 105 -11.59 -5.97 -20.57
N VAL A 106 -12.12 -5.98 -19.35
CA VAL A 106 -11.27 -6.14 -18.14
C VAL A 106 -10.68 -7.55 -18.01
N ASN A 107 -11.16 -8.51 -18.78
CA ASN A 107 -10.59 -9.86 -18.90
C ASN A 107 -9.58 -10.01 -20.05
N GLY A 108 -9.16 -8.91 -20.70
CA GLY A 108 -8.11 -8.91 -21.72
C GLY A 108 -8.57 -9.28 -23.13
N PHE A 109 -9.85 -9.08 -23.42
CA PHE A 109 -10.36 -9.21 -24.78
C PHE A 109 -10.25 -7.88 -25.52
N THR A 110 -10.00 -7.93 -26.81
CA THR A 110 -10.24 -6.80 -27.72
C THR A 110 -11.72 -6.83 -28.12
N VAL A 111 -12.42 -5.75 -27.91
CA VAL A 111 -13.83 -5.66 -28.28
C VAL A 111 -13.99 -4.74 -29.49
N VAL A 112 -14.79 -5.18 -30.45
CA VAL A 112 -15.16 -4.39 -31.63
C VAL A 112 -16.65 -4.10 -31.59
N LEU A 113 -16.99 -2.81 -31.68
CA LEU A 113 -18.38 -2.34 -31.69
C LEU A 113 -18.83 -2.10 -33.14
N PHE A 114 -19.89 -2.77 -33.55
CA PHE A 114 -20.57 -2.65 -34.84
C PHE A 114 -21.95 -2.01 -34.61
N GLY A 115 -22.01 -0.67 -34.67
CA GLY A 115 -23.25 0.06 -34.36
C GLY A 115 -23.69 -0.13 -32.90
N GLN A 116 -24.68 -0.99 -32.67
CA GLN A 116 -25.20 -1.31 -31.34
C GLN A 116 -24.92 -2.78 -30.92
N ARG A 117 -24.06 -3.49 -31.64
CA ARG A 117 -23.66 -4.88 -31.34
C ARG A 117 -22.17 -4.96 -31.18
N ALA A 118 -21.67 -5.76 -30.25
CA ALA A 118 -20.23 -5.90 -30.03
C ALA A 118 -19.80 -7.37 -30.09
N ILE A 119 -18.54 -7.59 -30.51
CA ILE A 119 -17.87 -8.89 -30.50
C ILE A 119 -16.59 -8.74 -29.70
N ALA A 120 -16.35 -9.65 -28.77
CA ALA A 120 -15.12 -9.74 -28.00
C ALA A 120 -14.21 -10.85 -28.58
N PHE A 121 -13.00 -10.49 -28.93
CA PHE A 121 -11.96 -11.39 -29.45
C PHE A 121 -10.90 -11.62 -28.38
N GLU A 122 -10.51 -12.87 -28.11
CA GLU A 122 -9.52 -13.17 -27.09
C GLU A 122 -8.11 -12.80 -27.58
N THR A 123 -7.56 -11.73 -27.02
CA THR A 123 -6.22 -11.22 -27.33
C THR A 123 -5.42 -11.01 -26.05
N LYS A 124 -5.65 -11.87 -25.05
CA LYS A 124 -4.95 -11.80 -23.76
C LYS A 124 -3.45 -11.85 -23.96
N THR A 125 -2.72 -10.97 -23.30
CA THR A 125 -1.27 -11.03 -23.35
C THR A 125 -0.76 -12.33 -22.72
N GLY A 126 0.10 -13.04 -23.48
CA GLY A 126 0.83 -14.20 -22.99
C GLY A 126 2.14 -13.84 -22.30
N GLU A 127 2.61 -12.60 -22.46
CA GLU A 127 3.84 -12.12 -21.84
C GLU A 127 3.68 -12.03 -20.32
N LYS A 128 4.05 -13.12 -19.68
CA LYS A 128 4.19 -13.20 -18.22
C LYS A 128 5.65 -12.94 -17.90
N ARG A 129 6.07 -11.67 -17.83
CA ARG A 129 7.28 -11.40 -17.05
C ARG A 129 6.98 -11.89 -15.64
N SER A 130 7.77 -12.85 -15.15
CA SER A 130 7.63 -13.34 -13.79
C SER A 130 7.80 -12.14 -12.84
N PRO A 131 6.76 -11.76 -12.10
CA PRO A 131 6.93 -10.74 -11.06
C PRO A 131 8.02 -11.25 -10.13
N SER A 132 8.96 -10.40 -9.74
CA SER A 132 9.92 -10.72 -8.69
C SER A 132 9.15 -11.01 -7.39
N ALA A 133 9.73 -11.86 -6.54
CA ALA A 133 9.19 -12.01 -5.19
C ALA A 133 9.45 -10.73 -4.40
N PRO A 134 8.54 -10.36 -3.46
CA PRO A 134 8.77 -9.24 -2.56
C PRO A 134 10.08 -9.42 -1.79
N GLU A 135 10.89 -8.37 -1.71
CA GLU A 135 12.17 -8.41 -1.00
C GLU A 135 12.03 -7.97 0.47
N VAL A 136 11.18 -6.98 0.73
CA VAL A 136 11.00 -6.37 2.05
C VAL A 136 9.76 -6.91 2.77
N GLU A 137 8.65 -7.12 2.05
CA GLU A 137 7.39 -7.61 2.61
C GLU A 137 7.20 -9.11 2.37
N ASN A 138 8.14 -9.93 2.80
CA ASN A 138 8.07 -11.39 2.65
C ASN A 138 6.87 -11.99 3.40
N THR A 139 6.18 -12.94 2.75
CA THR A 139 5.10 -13.72 3.37
C THR A 139 5.31 -15.21 3.15
N VAL A 140 4.92 -16.00 4.14
CA VAL A 140 4.96 -17.47 4.07
C VAL A 140 3.75 -17.98 3.25
N LYS A 141 2.56 -17.38 3.49
CA LYS A 141 1.31 -17.74 2.81
C LYS A 141 0.75 -16.52 2.09
N GLY A 142 0.70 -16.55 0.77
CA GLY A 142 0.13 -15.48 -0.04
C GLY A 142 0.76 -15.38 -1.43
N PRO A 143 0.23 -14.53 -2.31
CA PRO A 143 0.83 -14.22 -3.59
C PRO A 143 2.27 -13.71 -3.41
N LYS A 144 3.13 -14.02 -4.37
CA LYS A 144 4.54 -13.60 -4.37
C LYS A 144 4.84 -12.59 -5.48
N ASP A 145 3.82 -12.01 -6.08
CA ASP A 145 3.97 -10.98 -7.09
C ASP A 145 4.18 -9.61 -6.45
N ALA A 146 5.25 -8.95 -6.85
CA ALA A 146 5.62 -7.61 -6.43
C ALA A 146 5.53 -6.62 -7.59
N PHE A 147 5.40 -5.33 -7.27
CA PHE A 147 5.48 -4.25 -8.23
C PHE A 147 6.89 -4.18 -8.85
N THR A 148 6.93 -3.68 -10.08
CA THR A 148 8.14 -3.46 -10.85
C THR A 148 8.35 -1.95 -11.07
N GLU A 149 9.47 -1.57 -11.69
CA GLU A 149 9.76 -0.18 -12.01
C GLU A 149 8.84 0.39 -13.11
N THR A 150 8.20 -0.48 -13.90
CA THR A 150 7.36 -0.05 -15.02
C THR A 150 5.90 0.10 -14.59
N VAL A 151 5.37 1.31 -14.60
CA VAL A 151 3.99 1.59 -14.20
C VAL A 151 2.95 0.80 -14.99
N ARG A 152 3.19 0.56 -16.30
CA ARG A 152 2.28 -0.21 -17.16
C ARG A 152 2.20 -1.68 -16.73
N THR A 153 3.32 -2.29 -16.35
CA THR A 153 3.34 -3.63 -15.77
C THR A 153 2.54 -3.66 -14.46
N ASN A 154 2.72 -2.65 -13.62
CA ASN A 154 2.06 -2.55 -12.33
C ASN A 154 0.53 -2.38 -12.47
N THR A 155 0.07 -1.56 -13.41
CA THR A 155 -1.38 -1.44 -13.70
C THR A 155 -1.96 -2.74 -14.23
N SER A 156 -1.21 -3.50 -15.05
CA SER A 156 -1.65 -4.81 -15.54
C SER A 156 -1.74 -5.86 -14.43
N LEU A 157 -0.78 -5.87 -13.48
CA LEU A 157 -0.83 -6.73 -12.30
C LEU A 157 -2.05 -6.40 -11.44
N LEU A 158 -2.33 -5.11 -11.23
CA LEU A 158 -3.50 -4.67 -10.49
C LEU A 158 -4.82 -5.10 -11.17
N ARG A 159 -4.93 -4.99 -12.49
CA ARG A 159 -6.08 -5.46 -13.26
C ARG A 159 -6.28 -6.97 -13.17
N ARG A 160 -5.21 -7.75 -12.99
CA ARG A 160 -5.33 -9.21 -12.76
C ARG A 160 -5.93 -9.55 -11.40
N HIS A 161 -5.62 -8.75 -10.37
CA HIS A 161 -6.22 -8.90 -9.04
C HIS A 161 -7.64 -8.36 -8.98
N LEU A 162 -7.92 -7.24 -9.65
CA LEU A 162 -9.20 -6.54 -9.63
C LEU A 162 -9.81 -6.52 -11.04
N ARG A 163 -10.47 -7.61 -11.43
CA ARG A 163 -11.13 -7.77 -12.74
C ARG A 163 -12.51 -7.12 -12.73
N THR A 164 -12.55 -5.83 -12.47
CA THR A 164 -13.80 -5.06 -12.43
C THR A 164 -13.69 -3.80 -13.29
N PRO A 165 -14.76 -3.45 -14.04
CA PRO A 165 -14.82 -2.18 -14.76
C PRO A 165 -14.81 -0.96 -13.82
N ALA A 166 -15.10 -1.16 -12.52
CA ALA A 166 -15.09 -0.11 -11.52
C ALA A 166 -13.67 0.33 -11.10
N LEU A 167 -12.62 -0.44 -11.43
CA LEU A 167 -11.24 -0.02 -11.19
C LEU A 167 -10.89 1.13 -12.13
N ARG A 168 -10.61 2.30 -11.56
CA ARG A 168 -10.18 3.52 -12.25
C ARG A 168 -8.67 3.69 -12.12
N LEU A 169 -8.03 3.98 -13.22
CA LEU A 169 -6.58 4.22 -13.33
C LEU A 169 -6.36 5.55 -14.03
N TYR A 170 -6.35 6.63 -13.26
CA TYR A 170 -6.12 7.98 -13.78
C TYR A 170 -4.63 8.22 -13.92
N GLU A 171 -4.17 8.47 -15.13
CA GLU A 171 -2.77 8.74 -15.45
C GLU A 171 -2.53 10.23 -15.61
N THR A 172 -1.41 10.69 -15.06
CA THR A 172 -0.89 12.05 -15.20
C THR A 172 0.62 12.02 -15.29
N VAL A 173 1.21 13.11 -15.77
CA VAL A 173 2.66 13.25 -15.87
C VAL A 173 3.12 14.30 -14.88
N VAL A 174 4.12 13.98 -14.07
CA VAL A 174 4.70 14.87 -13.04
C VAL A 174 6.19 15.07 -13.32
N GLY A 175 6.65 16.30 -13.11
CA GLY A 175 8.04 16.71 -13.32
C GLY A 175 8.26 17.40 -14.66
N ARG A 176 8.92 18.56 -14.62
CA ARG A 176 9.21 19.39 -15.80
C ARG A 176 10.21 18.74 -16.75
N ARG A 177 11.15 17.94 -16.23
CA ARG A 177 12.23 17.32 -16.98
C ARG A 177 12.14 15.81 -17.03
N SER A 178 11.74 15.15 -15.93
CA SER A 178 11.63 13.69 -15.89
C SER A 178 10.41 13.18 -16.64
N LEU A 179 9.33 13.99 -16.75
CA LEU A 179 8.06 13.58 -17.34
C LEU A 179 7.59 12.21 -16.82
N THR A 180 7.66 12.04 -15.49
CA THR A 180 7.37 10.77 -14.81
C THR A 180 5.88 10.45 -14.88
N ASN A 181 5.52 9.30 -15.42
CA ASN A 181 4.14 8.83 -15.42
C ASN A 181 3.70 8.42 -14.01
N VAL A 182 2.55 8.91 -13.61
CA VAL A 182 1.97 8.64 -12.29
C VAL A 182 0.54 8.18 -12.49
N THR A 183 0.18 7.05 -11.90
CA THR A 183 -1.17 6.49 -11.98
C THR A 183 -1.83 6.50 -10.62
N LEU A 184 -2.94 7.23 -10.48
CA LEU A 184 -3.83 7.20 -9.34
C LEU A 184 -4.90 6.12 -9.55
N ALA A 185 -4.96 5.15 -8.64
CA ALA A 185 -5.86 4.00 -8.68
C ALA A 185 -6.91 4.07 -7.58
N TRP A 186 -8.17 3.81 -7.91
CA TRP A 186 -9.27 3.67 -6.95
C TRP A 186 -10.39 2.80 -7.50
N VAL A 187 -11.31 2.38 -6.64
CA VAL A 187 -12.52 1.65 -7.07
C VAL A 187 -13.69 2.61 -7.04
N ASP A 188 -14.24 2.89 -8.23
CA ASP A 188 -15.40 3.74 -8.40
C ASP A 188 -16.65 3.16 -7.72
N GLY A 189 -17.46 4.01 -7.09
CA GLY A 189 -18.62 3.60 -6.26
C GLY A 189 -18.25 2.94 -4.93
N LEU A 190 -16.95 2.89 -4.58
CA LEU A 190 -16.48 2.39 -3.30
C LEU A 190 -15.66 3.47 -2.57
N THR A 191 -14.62 3.99 -3.22
CA THR A 191 -13.73 5.01 -2.65
C THR A 191 -14.45 6.35 -2.54
N ASP A 192 -14.22 7.08 -1.45
CA ASP A 192 -14.76 8.44 -1.24
C ASP A 192 -14.27 9.38 -2.36
N PRO A 193 -15.18 10.00 -3.15
CA PRO A 193 -14.78 10.94 -4.20
C PRO A 193 -13.99 12.15 -3.68
N ALA A 194 -14.23 12.57 -2.43
CA ALA A 194 -13.50 13.66 -1.82
C ALA A 194 -12.02 13.31 -1.57
N LEU A 195 -11.71 12.04 -1.31
CA LEU A 195 -10.34 11.54 -1.22
C LEU A 195 -9.66 11.61 -2.59
N VAL A 196 -10.33 11.08 -3.63
CA VAL A 196 -9.79 11.07 -5.00
C VAL A 196 -9.50 12.50 -5.48
N SER A 197 -10.47 13.41 -5.32
CA SER A 197 -10.30 14.82 -5.72
C SER A 197 -9.15 15.50 -4.98
N ARG A 198 -8.97 15.23 -3.68
CA ARG A 198 -7.81 15.76 -2.92
C ARG A 198 -6.49 15.23 -3.42
N MET A 199 -6.41 13.94 -3.73
CA MET A 199 -5.18 13.35 -4.29
C MET A 199 -4.86 13.91 -5.69
N GLN A 200 -5.88 14.06 -6.55
CA GLN A 200 -5.71 14.68 -7.87
C GLN A 200 -5.25 16.15 -7.77
N ALA A 201 -5.84 16.92 -6.85
CA ALA A 201 -5.43 18.30 -6.62
C ALA A 201 -3.97 18.39 -6.15
N ARG A 202 -3.56 17.52 -5.21
CA ARG A 202 -2.16 17.46 -4.77
C ARG A 202 -1.19 17.09 -5.88
N LEU A 203 -1.55 16.11 -6.71
CA LEU A 203 -0.72 15.75 -7.88
C LEU A 203 -0.58 16.89 -8.86
N ALA A 204 -1.65 17.65 -9.10
CA ALA A 204 -1.62 18.81 -9.99
C ALA A 204 -0.82 20.01 -9.45
N GLU A 205 -0.66 20.12 -8.13
CA GLU A 205 0.13 21.16 -7.47
C GLU A 205 1.65 20.86 -7.49
N ILE A 206 2.07 19.64 -7.84
CA ILE A 206 3.49 19.26 -7.84
C ILE A 206 4.22 19.95 -8.99
N ASP A 207 5.13 20.84 -8.64
CA ASP A 207 5.98 21.57 -9.59
C ASP A 207 7.46 21.36 -9.24
N ILE A 208 8.04 20.31 -9.84
CA ILE A 208 9.44 19.89 -9.66
C ILE A 208 10.06 19.46 -10.98
N ASP A 209 11.38 19.35 -11.02
CA ASP A 209 12.08 18.85 -12.20
C ASP A 209 11.87 17.34 -12.41
N GLY A 210 11.75 16.56 -11.33
CA GLY A 210 11.52 15.13 -11.45
C GLY A 210 11.06 14.46 -10.14
N LEU A 211 10.10 13.54 -10.26
CA LEU A 211 9.57 12.73 -9.17
C LEU A 211 10.24 11.35 -9.20
N LEU A 212 11.43 11.24 -8.59
CA LEU A 212 12.30 10.06 -8.73
C LEU A 212 12.53 9.29 -7.43
N THR A 213 12.08 9.82 -6.29
CA THR A 213 12.37 9.19 -4.99
C THR A 213 11.11 8.99 -4.17
N PRO A 214 11.03 7.90 -3.35
CA PRO A 214 9.91 7.64 -2.47
C PRO A 214 9.58 8.80 -1.52
N ALA A 215 10.61 9.43 -0.94
CA ALA A 215 10.43 10.57 -0.02
C ALA A 215 9.77 11.77 -0.71
N ALA A 216 10.16 12.09 -1.95
CA ALA A 216 9.55 13.17 -2.70
C ALA A 216 8.05 12.92 -2.95
N VAL A 217 7.66 11.67 -3.29
CA VAL A 217 6.25 11.30 -3.45
C VAL A 217 5.46 11.59 -2.17
N GLU A 218 5.99 11.19 -1.01
CA GLU A 218 5.32 11.39 0.27
C GLU A 218 5.23 12.88 0.63
N GLU A 219 6.32 13.62 0.57
CA GLU A 219 6.38 15.03 0.95
C GLU A 219 5.45 15.92 0.09
N TYR A 220 5.42 15.71 -1.23
CA TYR A 220 4.57 16.50 -2.10
C TYR A 220 3.08 16.17 -1.96
N LEU A 221 2.73 14.90 -1.75
CA LEU A 221 1.33 14.50 -1.60
C LEU A 221 0.75 14.88 -0.24
N THR A 222 1.52 14.76 0.84
CA THR A 222 1.03 15.01 2.20
C THR A 222 1.23 16.45 2.66
N GLY A 223 2.06 17.21 1.93
CA GLY A 223 2.53 18.53 2.31
C GLY A 223 3.68 18.45 3.31
N SER A 224 4.48 19.51 3.37
CA SER A 224 5.65 19.62 4.25
C SER A 224 5.24 19.73 5.72
N ARG A 225 4.91 18.63 6.37
CA ARG A 225 4.65 18.56 7.80
C ARG A 225 5.89 18.08 8.55
N PRO A 226 6.33 18.73 9.62
CA PRO A 226 7.49 18.31 10.40
C PRO A 226 7.14 17.10 11.27
N THR A 227 6.98 15.93 10.65
CA THR A 227 6.71 14.67 11.34
C THR A 227 7.58 13.56 10.78
N ALA A 228 8.03 12.67 11.66
CA ALA A 228 8.69 11.43 11.25
C ALA A 228 7.68 10.32 10.92
N PHE A 229 6.40 10.49 11.30
CA PHE A 229 5.38 9.48 11.06
C PHE A 229 4.89 9.48 9.62
N PRO A 230 4.83 8.32 8.94
CA PRO A 230 4.39 8.22 7.56
C PRO A 230 2.89 8.57 7.44
N LEU A 231 2.56 9.44 6.51
CA LEU A 231 1.16 9.80 6.19
C LEU A 231 0.65 9.06 4.95
N LEU A 232 1.51 8.30 4.29
CA LEU A 232 1.22 7.31 3.27
C LEU A 232 1.79 5.96 3.70
N GLN A 233 1.16 4.87 3.29
CA GLN A 233 1.74 3.53 3.40
C GLN A 233 2.24 3.12 2.02
N TYR A 234 3.49 2.72 1.91
CA TYR A 234 3.98 2.06 0.71
C TYR A 234 3.95 0.54 0.85
N THR A 235 3.83 -0.14 -0.27
CA THR A 235 3.92 -1.60 -0.37
C THR A 235 4.51 -2.00 -1.72
N GLU A 236 5.34 -3.03 -1.74
CA GLU A 236 5.79 -3.66 -2.97
C GLU A 236 4.82 -4.75 -3.46
N ARG A 237 3.83 -5.12 -2.62
CA ARG A 237 2.91 -6.24 -2.87
C ARG A 237 1.65 -5.78 -3.60
N THR A 238 1.38 -6.42 -4.72
CA THR A 238 0.19 -6.14 -5.55
C THR A 238 -1.11 -6.56 -4.87
N ASP A 239 -1.11 -7.68 -4.12
CA ASP A 239 -2.28 -8.18 -3.39
C ASP A 239 -2.67 -7.27 -2.22
N ARG A 240 -1.68 -6.75 -1.45
CA ARG A 240 -1.92 -5.78 -0.36
C ARG A 240 -2.50 -4.48 -0.92
N PHE A 241 -1.95 -4.01 -2.02
CA PHE A 241 -2.43 -2.80 -2.70
C PHE A 241 -3.87 -2.98 -3.21
N ALA A 242 -4.15 -4.07 -3.93
CA ALA A 242 -5.49 -4.39 -4.41
C ALA A 242 -6.52 -4.49 -3.27
N GLN A 243 -6.12 -5.14 -2.16
CA GLN A 243 -6.96 -5.26 -0.98
C GLN A 243 -7.28 -3.91 -0.34
N ALA A 244 -6.30 -3.00 -0.27
CA ALA A 244 -6.50 -1.66 0.26
C ALA A 244 -7.50 -0.86 -0.59
N LEU A 245 -7.46 -1.01 -1.92
CA LEU A 245 -8.46 -0.42 -2.81
C LEU A 245 -9.87 -0.97 -2.55
N LEU A 246 -10.01 -2.29 -2.29
CA LEU A 246 -11.29 -2.92 -1.93
C LEU A 246 -11.80 -2.49 -0.55
N GLU A 247 -10.96 -1.95 0.32
CA GLU A 247 -11.37 -1.33 1.58
C GLU A 247 -11.91 0.10 1.40
N GLY A 248 -11.65 0.74 0.24
CA GLY A 248 -12.04 2.11 -0.06
C GLY A 248 -10.91 3.12 -0.02
N ARG A 249 -9.66 2.66 0.11
CA ARG A 249 -8.46 3.50 -0.02
C ARG A 249 -8.20 3.85 -1.48
N ALA A 250 -7.42 4.88 -1.72
CA ALA A 250 -6.85 5.19 -3.02
C ALA A 250 -5.35 4.84 -3.02
N GLY A 251 -4.81 4.51 -4.18
CA GLY A 251 -3.43 4.14 -4.33
C GLY A 251 -2.74 4.89 -5.46
N LEU A 252 -1.43 5.08 -5.36
CA LEU A 252 -0.61 5.75 -6.35
C LEU A 252 0.51 4.82 -6.80
N LEU A 253 0.72 4.72 -8.09
CA LEU A 253 1.85 4.05 -8.72
C LEU A 253 2.68 5.09 -9.48
N VAL A 254 3.99 5.06 -9.31
CA VAL A 254 4.92 6.02 -9.94
C VAL A 254 5.89 5.23 -10.80
N ASP A 255 6.07 5.67 -12.04
CA ASP A 255 7.01 5.04 -12.97
C ASP A 255 8.44 5.18 -12.47
N GLY A 256 9.22 4.11 -12.57
CA GLY A 256 10.57 4.04 -12.02
C GLY A 256 10.65 3.61 -10.55
N LEU A 257 9.50 3.49 -9.83
CA LEU A 257 9.48 3.04 -8.43
C LEU A 257 8.70 1.72 -8.31
N PRO A 258 9.33 0.63 -7.79
CA PRO A 258 8.67 -0.66 -7.61
C PRO A 258 7.79 -0.68 -6.35
N LEU A 259 7.05 0.39 -6.11
CA LEU A 259 6.24 0.61 -4.91
C LEU A 259 4.87 1.18 -5.26
N GLY A 260 3.85 0.72 -4.54
CA GLY A 260 2.53 1.34 -4.54
C GLY A 260 2.29 2.11 -3.25
N TYR A 261 1.85 3.36 -3.33
CA TYR A 261 1.54 4.20 -2.19
C TYR A 261 0.04 4.18 -1.93
N LEU A 262 -0.35 4.08 -0.67
CA LEU A 262 -1.75 3.96 -0.24
C LEU A 262 -2.12 5.10 0.69
N ALA A 263 -3.29 5.67 0.47
CA ALA A 263 -3.90 6.70 1.29
C ALA A 263 -5.41 6.46 1.43
N PRO A 264 -6.01 6.93 2.50
CA PRO A 264 -5.43 7.45 3.74
C PRO A 264 -4.86 6.35 4.64
N VAL A 265 -4.02 6.72 5.58
CA VAL A 265 -3.47 5.79 6.58
C VAL A 265 -3.85 6.23 7.99
N ASP A 266 -4.01 5.26 8.86
CA ASP A 266 -4.23 5.42 10.30
C ASP A 266 -3.34 4.45 11.08
N LEU A 267 -3.18 4.67 12.39
CA LEU A 267 -2.33 3.83 13.23
C LEU A 267 -2.74 2.35 13.20
N GLY A 268 -4.04 2.06 13.14
CA GLY A 268 -4.54 0.69 13.04
C GLY A 268 -4.08 0.00 11.77
N TYR A 269 -4.14 0.68 10.63
CA TYR A 269 -3.69 0.14 9.34
C TYR A 269 -2.18 -0.09 9.32
N LEU A 270 -1.38 0.85 9.85
CA LEU A 270 0.08 0.72 9.93
C LEU A 270 0.56 -0.44 10.81
N MET A 271 -0.25 -0.84 11.80
CA MET A 271 0.02 -1.99 12.67
C MET A 271 -0.44 -3.34 12.08
N THR A 272 -1.06 -3.33 10.88
CA THR A 272 -1.45 -4.56 10.18
C THR A 272 -0.35 -5.05 9.25
N SER A 273 -0.07 -6.35 9.29
CA SER A 273 0.82 -7.03 8.34
C SER A 273 0.01 -7.70 7.23
N ALA A 274 0.61 -7.86 6.05
CA ALA A 274 0.04 -8.65 4.97
C ALA A 274 -0.25 -10.11 5.40
N GLU A 275 0.58 -10.68 6.26
CA GLU A 275 0.40 -12.04 6.79
C GLU A 275 -0.82 -12.21 7.72
N ASP A 276 -1.32 -11.13 8.34
CA ASP A 276 -2.50 -11.22 9.22
C ASP A 276 -3.72 -11.79 8.48
N ARG A 277 -3.79 -11.65 7.16
CA ARG A 277 -4.86 -12.20 6.33
C ARG A 277 -4.62 -13.63 5.88
N GLY A 278 -3.35 -14.05 5.83
CA GLY A 278 -2.94 -15.41 5.49
C GLY A 278 -3.02 -16.40 6.66
N THR A 279 -3.12 -15.89 7.91
CA THR A 279 -3.19 -16.70 9.14
C THR A 279 -4.62 -16.77 9.69
N ASP A 280 -4.87 -17.68 10.60
CA ASP A 280 -6.17 -17.80 11.27
C ASP A 280 -6.47 -16.58 12.19
N PHE A 281 -7.74 -16.43 12.53
CA PHE A 281 -8.23 -15.32 13.34
C PHE A 281 -7.55 -15.23 14.74
N VAL A 282 -7.32 -16.37 15.40
CA VAL A 282 -6.77 -16.39 16.77
C VAL A 282 -5.31 -15.96 16.73
N SER A 283 -4.50 -16.58 15.87
CA SER A 283 -3.08 -16.27 15.72
C SER A 283 -2.85 -14.83 15.25
N ALA A 284 -3.62 -14.36 14.27
CA ALA A 284 -3.51 -12.98 13.81
C ALA A 284 -3.87 -11.95 14.88
N SER A 285 -4.92 -12.23 15.69
CA SER A 285 -5.30 -11.35 16.81
C SER A 285 -4.23 -11.33 17.90
N PHE A 286 -3.68 -12.49 18.25
CA PHE A 286 -2.59 -12.59 19.22
C PHE A 286 -1.36 -11.79 18.75
N LEU A 287 -0.94 -11.97 17.50
CA LEU A 287 0.20 -11.24 16.95
C LEU A 287 -0.03 -9.74 16.90
N ARG A 288 -1.26 -9.27 16.60
CA ARG A 288 -1.59 -7.84 16.67
C ARG A 288 -1.45 -7.28 18.08
N VAL A 289 -2.01 -7.93 19.07
CA VAL A 289 -1.86 -7.52 20.48
C VAL A 289 -0.39 -7.47 20.88
N LEU A 290 0.39 -8.50 20.49
CA LEU A 290 1.84 -8.54 20.74
C LEU A 290 2.58 -7.36 20.09
N ARG A 291 2.21 -6.97 18.85
CA ARG A 291 2.79 -5.79 18.18
C ARG A 291 2.49 -4.49 18.93
N TYR A 292 1.26 -4.30 19.42
CA TYR A 292 0.95 -3.12 20.25
C TYR A 292 1.71 -3.10 21.57
N ALA A 293 1.87 -4.28 22.21
CA ALA A 293 2.74 -4.40 23.39
C ALA A 293 4.19 -4.07 23.05
N ALA A 294 4.72 -4.59 21.93
CA ALA A 294 6.05 -4.27 21.42
C ALA A 294 6.22 -2.78 21.11
N LEU A 295 5.22 -2.12 20.51
CA LEU A 295 5.24 -0.68 20.29
C LEU A 295 5.43 0.09 21.59
N LEU A 296 4.62 -0.21 22.61
CA LEU A 296 4.71 0.47 23.90
C LEU A 296 6.03 0.18 24.62
N LEU A 297 6.45 -1.07 24.67
CA LEU A 297 7.71 -1.47 25.28
C LEU A 297 8.91 -0.86 24.54
N GLY A 298 8.95 -1.00 23.22
CA GLY A 298 10.05 -0.45 22.40
C GLY A 298 10.20 1.07 22.53
N LEU A 299 9.11 1.77 22.74
CA LEU A 299 9.09 3.22 22.88
C LEU A 299 9.44 3.69 24.29
N LEU A 300 8.84 3.08 25.32
CA LEU A 300 8.90 3.60 26.69
C LEU A 300 9.98 2.94 27.55
N LEU A 301 10.33 1.68 27.30
CA LEU A 301 11.18 0.88 28.19
C LEU A 301 12.56 1.51 28.49
N PRO A 302 13.33 2.05 27.52
CA PRO A 302 14.60 2.67 27.81
C PRO A 302 14.48 3.91 28.70
N GLY A 303 13.50 4.79 28.39
CA GLY A 303 13.22 5.98 29.21
C GLY A 303 12.73 5.62 30.60
N LEU A 304 11.88 4.60 30.72
CA LEU A 304 11.39 4.11 32.01
C LEU A 304 12.53 3.57 32.88
N TYR A 305 13.44 2.78 32.29
CA TYR A 305 14.62 2.28 33.00
C TYR A 305 15.51 3.42 33.52
N VAL A 306 15.79 4.41 32.68
CA VAL A 306 16.57 5.60 33.11
C VAL A 306 15.85 6.34 34.23
N ALA A 307 14.54 6.61 34.08
CA ALA A 307 13.75 7.31 35.08
C ALA A 307 13.73 6.59 36.43
N MET A 308 13.57 5.27 36.41
CA MET A 308 13.53 4.47 37.66
C MET A 308 14.91 4.32 38.28
N ALA A 309 15.93 3.98 37.48
CA ALA A 309 17.26 3.70 38.02
C ALA A 309 18.03 4.95 38.47
N ALA A 310 17.79 6.12 37.83
CA ALA A 310 18.54 7.35 38.16
C ALA A 310 17.75 8.31 39.08
N PHE A 311 16.42 8.39 38.97
CA PHE A 311 15.62 9.38 39.70
C PHE A 311 14.69 8.79 40.74
N HIS A 312 14.18 7.56 40.54
CA HIS A 312 13.16 6.96 41.38
C HIS A 312 13.51 5.51 41.80
N PRO A 313 14.71 5.26 42.37
CA PRO A 313 15.15 3.91 42.72
C PRO A 313 14.24 3.22 43.74
N GLN A 314 13.52 4.00 44.57
CA GLN A 314 12.56 3.52 45.54
C GLN A 314 11.34 2.80 44.95
N MET A 315 11.08 2.97 43.66
CA MET A 315 9.98 2.26 42.97
C MET A 315 10.34 0.85 42.55
N LEU A 316 11.64 0.50 42.58
CA LEU A 316 12.11 -0.82 42.22
C LEU A 316 11.99 -1.77 43.40
N PRO A 317 11.61 -3.07 43.19
CA PRO A 317 11.71 -4.09 44.22
C PRO A 317 13.12 -4.16 44.78
N THR A 318 13.29 -4.32 46.08
CA THR A 318 14.58 -4.24 46.79
C THR A 318 15.64 -5.16 46.19
N GLU A 319 15.28 -6.41 45.88
CA GLU A 319 16.19 -7.38 45.29
C GLU A 319 16.67 -6.97 43.89
N LEU A 320 15.76 -6.44 43.08
CA LEU A 320 16.10 -5.92 41.71
C LEU A 320 16.99 -4.69 41.84
N LEU A 321 16.67 -3.77 42.75
CA LEU A 321 17.49 -2.58 43.01
C LEU A 321 18.92 -2.95 43.42
N GLN A 322 19.06 -3.91 44.34
CA GLN A 322 20.37 -4.40 44.77
C GLN A 322 21.17 -5.00 43.62
N SER A 323 20.53 -5.85 42.79
CA SER A 323 21.16 -6.41 41.59
C SER A 323 21.63 -5.36 40.62
N ILE A 324 20.81 -4.32 40.36
CA ILE A 324 21.17 -3.18 39.49
C ILE A 324 22.37 -2.41 40.10
N LEU A 325 22.31 -2.09 41.38
CA LEU A 325 23.36 -1.37 42.06
C LEU A 325 24.70 -2.13 42.07
N GLU A 326 24.67 -3.43 42.31
CA GLU A 326 25.86 -4.29 42.26
C GLU A 326 26.48 -4.33 40.87
N SER A 327 25.64 -4.51 39.84
CA SER A 327 26.12 -4.52 38.45
C SER A 327 26.71 -3.18 38.00
N LYS A 328 26.29 -2.08 38.63
CA LYS A 328 26.78 -0.72 38.35
C LYS A 328 28.03 -0.30 39.10
N ARG A 329 28.36 -0.94 40.21
CA ARG A 329 29.53 -0.54 41.05
C ARG A 329 30.85 -0.42 40.28
N ALA A 330 31.02 -1.20 39.24
CA ALA A 330 32.23 -1.24 38.44
C ALA A 330 32.15 -0.44 37.14
N VAL A 331 31.03 0.15 36.84
CA VAL A 331 30.78 0.90 35.59
C VAL A 331 31.08 2.38 35.81
N PRO A 332 31.93 3.02 34.97
CA PRO A 332 32.37 4.41 35.18
C PRO A 332 31.30 5.44 34.76
N PHE A 333 30.33 5.04 33.93
CA PHE A 333 29.33 5.96 33.40
C PHE A 333 28.02 5.97 34.20
N PRO A 334 27.36 7.12 34.32
CA PRO A 334 26.00 7.18 34.88
C PRO A 334 24.98 6.49 33.95
N THR A 335 23.88 5.96 34.50
CA THR A 335 22.82 5.23 33.75
C THR A 335 22.37 5.98 32.51
N ILE A 336 22.24 7.29 32.58
CA ILE A 336 21.83 8.17 31.49
C ILE A 336 22.77 8.00 30.30
N VAL A 337 24.08 8.12 30.52
CA VAL A 337 25.10 8.00 29.47
C VAL A 337 25.16 6.58 28.91
N GLU A 338 25.05 5.56 29.78
CA GLU A 338 25.00 4.16 29.33
C GLU A 338 23.84 3.91 28.34
N VAL A 339 22.62 4.31 28.73
CA VAL A 339 21.40 4.00 27.93
C VAL A 339 21.38 4.82 26.66
N LEU A 340 21.65 6.13 26.72
CA LEU A 340 21.69 6.97 25.52
C LEU A 340 22.84 6.58 24.59
N GLY A 341 24.00 6.24 25.13
CA GLY A 341 25.13 5.75 24.35
C GLY A 341 24.86 4.41 23.67
N LEU A 342 24.22 3.46 24.39
CA LEU A 342 23.79 2.18 23.81
C LEU A 342 22.72 2.36 22.73
N LEU A 343 21.73 3.22 22.95
CA LEU A 343 20.73 3.53 21.93
C LEU A 343 21.39 4.11 20.67
N ALA A 344 22.30 5.08 20.84
CA ALA A 344 23.03 5.67 19.72
C ALA A 344 23.90 4.63 18.98
N ALA A 345 24.62 3.78 19.72
CA ALA A 345 25.41 2.70 19.12
C ALA A 345 24.55 1.69 18.37
N PHE A 346 23.38 1.36 18.90
CA PHE A 346 22.42 0.47 18.24
C PHE A 346 21.86 1.09 16.94
N GLU A 347 21.55 2.39 16.95
CA GLU A 347 21.10 3.11 15.75
C GLU A 347 22.21 3.15 14.68
N LEU A 348 23.47 3.41 15.08
CA LEU A 348 24.60 3.37 14.15
C LEU A 348 24.83 1.97 13.56
N LEU A 349 24.64 0.92 14.36
CA LEU A 349 24.75 -0.46 13.89
C LEU A 349 23.65 -0.80 12.87
N GLN A 350 22.42 -0.34 13.11
CA GLN A 350 21.32 -0.53 12.15
C GLN A 350 21.57 0.23 10.85
N GLU A 351 22.04 1.48 10.92
CA GLU A 351 22.38 2.28 9.73
C GLU A 351 23.50 1.64 8.90
N ALA A 352 24.55 1.18 9.57
CA ALA A 352 25.63 0.45 8.92
C ALA A 352 25.12 -0.83 8.22
N SER A 353 24.19 -1.54 8.84
CA SER A 353 23.62 -2.78 8.25
C SER A 353 22.81 -2.53 6.97
N VAL A 354 22.17 -1.37 6.84
CA VAL A 354 21.41 -0.99 5.63
C VAL A 354 22.34 -0.66 4.46
N SER A 355 23.50 -0.07 4.76
CA SER A 355 24.47 0.37 3.75
C SER A 355 25.31 -0.77 3.16
N LEU A 356 25.23 -1.98 3.73
CA LEU A 356 26.04 -3.13 3.31
C LEU A 356 25.21 -4.15 2.51
N PRO A 357 25.85 -4.94 1.61
CA PRO A 357 25.19 -6.08 0.97
C PRO A 357 24.56 -7.01 2.01
N GLN A 358 23.38 -7.58 1.72
CA GLN A 358 22.59 -8.36 2.68
C GLN A 358 23.38 -9.46 3.40
N SER A 359 24.25 -10.18 2.71
CA SER A 359 25.09 -11.24 3.29
C SER A 359 26.10 -10.72 4.33
N VAL A 360 26.65 -9.55 4.11
CA VAL A 360 27.64 -8.91 5.01
C VAL A 360 26.91 -8.18 6.15
N GLY A 361 25.80 -7.49 5.85
CA GLY A 361 25.02 -6.77 6.85
C GLY A 361 24.46 -7.69 7.94
N GLN A 362 23.99 -8.88 7.58
CA GLN A 362 23.51 -9.88 8.54
C GLN A 362 24.63 -10.37 9.46
N SER A 363 25.81 -10.67 8.91
CA SER A 363 26.98 -11.10 9.70
C SER A 363 27.48 -9.98 10.63
N LEU A 364 27.50 -8.74 10.15
CA LEU A 364 27.90 -7.58 10.94
C LEU A 364 26.93 -7.29 12.09
N SER A 365 25.64 -7.45 11.87
CA SER A 365 24.62 -7.29 12.93
C SER A 365 24.80 -8.30 14.05
N ILE A 366 25.11 -9.56 13.73
CA ILE A 366 25.38 -10.61 14.72
C ILE A 366 26.67 -10.32 15.48
N ILE A 367 27.76 -10.02 14.76
CA ILE A 367 29.06 -9.74 15.35
C ILE A 367 29.01 -8.46 16.18
N GLY A 368 28.41 -7.39 15.64
CA GLY A 368 28.27 -6.11 16.35
C GLY A 368 27.43 -6.25 17.63
N GLY A 369 26.27 -6.91 17.56
CA GLY A 369 25.41 -7.11 18.71
C GLY A 369 26.02 -8.00 19.78
N LEU A 370 26.63 -9.13 19.40
CA LEU A 370 27.22 -10.08 20.34
C LEU A 370 28.58 -9.61 20.85
N VAL A 371 29.51 -9.25 19.95
CA VAL A 371 30.88 -8.92 20.32
C VAL A 371 30.97 -7.56 21.02
N VAL A 372 30.32 -6.53 20.45
CA VAL A 372 30.36 -5.19 21.07
C VAL A 372 29.57 -5.21 22.38
N GLY A 373 28.41 -5.88 22.46
CA GLY A 373 27.62 -5.97 23.66
C GLY A 373 28.31 -6.76 24.77
N SER A 374 28.85 -7.96 24.49
CA SER A 374 29.54 -8.78 25.49
C SER A 374 30.88 -8.15 25.92
N ALA A 375 31.68 -7.63 24.98
CA ALA A 375 32.94 -6.97 25.29
C ALA A 375 32.78 -5.70 26.14
N ALA A 376 31.70 -4.91 25.85
CA ALA A 376 31.41 -3.70 26.62
C ALA A 376 31.00 -4.03 28.09
N VAL A 377 30.25 -5.12 28.30
CA VAL A 377 29.90 -5.60 29.63
C VAL A 377 31.14 -6.20 30.35
N GLU A 378 31.93 -7.00 29.66
CA GLU A 378 33.16 -7.63 30.21
C GLU A 378 34.23 -6.60 30.58
N ALA A 379 34.35 -5.55 29.74
CA ALA A 379 35.16 -4.38 30.02
C ALA A 379 34.60 -3.45 31.11
N ARG A 380 33.42 -3.75 31.65
CA ARG A 380 32.70 -2.96 32.65
C ARG A 380 32.37 -1.51 32.20
N LEU A 381 32.24 -1.30 30.91
CA LEU A 381 31.86 0.00 30.36
C LEU A 381 30.38 0.22 30.46
N ILE A 382 29.58 -0.86 30.45
CA ILE A 382 28.11 -0.85 30.43
C ILE A 382 27.61 -1.91 31.40
N SER A 383 26.49 -1.61 32.08
CA SER A 383 25.84 -2.58 32.95
C SER A 383 25.01 -3.60 32.15
N PRO A 384 24.97 -4.87 32.56
CA PRO A 384 24.12 -5.89 31.94
C PRO A 384 22.65 -5.50 31.87
N ALA A 385 22.12 -4.83 32.90
CA ALA A 385 20.75 -4.38 32.96
C ALA A 385 20.42 -3.35 31.87
N ALA A 386 21.27 -2.35 31.63
CA ALA A 386 21.11 -1.37 30.55
C ALA A 386 21.13 -2.05 29.18
N LEU A 387 22.09 -2.99 28.97
CA LEU A 387 22.18 -3.74 27.71
C LEU A 387 20.89 -4.55 27.45
N ILE A 388 20.35 -5.26 28.43
CA ILE A 388 19.10 -6.04 28.28
C ILE A 388 17.92 -5.12 27.92
N VAL A 389 17.79 -3.97 28.59
CA VAL A 389 16.72 -3.00 28.33
C VAL A 389 16.77 -2.44 26.90
N VAL A 390 17.96 -2.03 26.45
CA VAL A 390 18.14 -1.49 25.11
C VAL A 390 17.95 -2.58 24.05
N ALA A 391 18.49 -3.78 24.27
CA ALA A 391 18.29 -4.92 23.37
C ALA A 391 16.80 -5.31 23.26
N ALA A 392 16.06 -5.37 24.38
CA ALA A 392 14.62 -5.65 24.37
C ALA A 392 13.84 -4.58 23.60
N ALA A 393 14.17 -3.29 23.79
CA ALA A 393 13.56 -2.21 23.02
C ALA A 393 13.88 -2.28 21.52
N GLY A 394 15.09 -2.70 21.16
CA GLY A 394 15.51 -2.97 19.79
C GLY A 394 14.71 -4.09 19.14
N ILE A 395 14.59 -5.24 19.83
CA ILE A 395 13.81 -6.40 19.36
C ILE A 395 12.34 -6.01 19.15
N CYS A 396 11.76 -5.22 20.07
CA CYS A 396 10.40 -4.70 19.93
C CYS A 396 10.22 -3.88 18.66
N GLY A 397 11.24 -3.12 18.22
CA GLY A 397 11.22 -2.36 16.97
C GLY A 397 11.06 -3.24 15.73
N PHE A 398 11.65 -4.46 15.72
CA PHE A 398 11.51 -5.40 14.60
C PHE A 398 10.12 -6.07 14.52
N ALA A 399 9.34 -6.01 15.59
CA ALA A 399 7.97 -6.54 15.57
C ALA A 399 6.98 -5.61 14.84
N ILE A 400 7.37 -4.38 14.51
CA ILE A 400 6.54 -3.39 13.83
C ILE A 400 6.51 -3.66 12.32
N PRO A 401 5.32 -3.78 11.68
CA PRO A 401 5.22 -4.25 10.29
C PRO A 401 5.75 -3.27 9.24
N GLY A 402 5.63 -1.97 9.48
CA GLY A 402 6.03 -0.93 8.52
C GLY A 402 7.37 -0.32 8.86
N ARG A 403 8.34 -0.35 7.93
CA ARG A 403 9.68 0.20 8.17
C ARG A 403 9.65 1.70 8.47
N SER A 404 8.97 2.51 7.66
CA SER A 404 8.88 3.96 7.90
C SER A 404 8.24 4.29 9.26
N PHE A 405 7.25 3.50 9.69
CA PHE A 405 6.64 3.67 10.99
C PHE A 405 7.59 3.26 12.13
N ALA A 406 8.34 2.17 11.97
CA ALA A 406 9.36 1.75 12.91
C ALA A 406 10.48 2.81 13.06
N ASP A 407 10.92 3.41 11.95
CA ASP A 407 11.92 4.48 11.94
C ASP A 407 11.43 5.74 12.69
N ALA A 408 10.16 6.12 12.52
CA ALA A 408 9.56 7.19 13.31
C ALA A 408 9.57 6.90 14.83
N LEU A 409 9.27 5.66 15.21
CA LEU A 409 9.32 5.24 16.62
C LEU A 409 10.75 5.27 17.19
N ARG A 410 11.77 5.00 16.38
CA ARG A 410 13.18 5.09 16.79
C ARG A 410 13.56 6.53 17.20
N VAL A 411 13.14 7.52 16.40
CA VAL A 411 13.36 8.94 16.71
C VAL A 411 12.67 9.32 18.03
N TRP A 412 11.41 8.93 18.20
CA TRP A 412 10.66 9.24 19.40
C TRP A 412 11.14 8.47 20.64
N ARG A 413 11.62 7.23 20.49
CA ARG A 413 12.28 6.47 21.55
C ARG A 413 13.50 7.22 22.10
N MET A 414 14.34 7.74 21.21
CA MET A 414 15.50 8.55 21.59
C MET A 414 15.08 9.83 22.32
N ALA A 415 14.08 10.53 21.80
CA ALA A 415 13.54 11.74 22.41
C ALA A 415 12.95 11.49 23.80
N LEU A 416 12.21 10.40 23.98
CA LEU A 416 11.62 10.01 25.27
C LEU A 416 12.70 9.59 26.29
N ALA A 417 13.72 8.85 25.86
CA ALA A 417 14.87 8.51 26.71
C ALA A 417 15.64 9.78 27.15
N ALA A 418 15.81 10.73 26.25
CA ALA A 418 16.43 12.02 26.59
C ALA A 418 15.56 12.84 27.56
N ALA A 419 14.27 12.92 27.36
CA ALA A 419 13.33 13.59 28.27
C ALA A 419 13.33 12.93 29.66
N ALA A 420 13.34 11.60 29.72
CA ALA A 420 13.48 10.84 30.96
C ALA A 420 14.83 11.10 31.67
N SER A 421 15.89 11.31 30.89
CA SER A 421 17.23 11.61 31.41
C SER A 421 17.32 13.00 32.06
N LEU A 422 16.47 13.94 31.65
CA LEU A 422 16.42 15.30 32.19
C LEU A 422 15.55 15.43 33.44
N ALA A 423 14.40 14.76 33.46
CA ALA A 423 13.40 14.97 34.52
C ALA A 423 12.74 13.66 35.03
N GLY A 424 13.38 12.53 34.84
CA GLY A 424 12.90 11.23 35.33
C GLY A 424 11.52 10.85 34.76
N LEU A 425 10.64 10.32 35.60
CA LEU A 425 9.27 9.92 35.19
C LEU A 425 8.44 11.13 34.72
N PHE A 426 8.65 12.31 35.30
CA PHE A 426 7.96 13.51 34.85
C PHE A 426 8.33 13.84 33.40
N GLY A 427 9.62 13.80 33.06
CA GLY A 427 10.09 14.01 31.68
C GLY A 427 9.53 12.96 30.70
N LEU A 428 9.53 11.70 31.11
CA LEU A 428 8.99 10.61 30.31
C LEU A 428 7.48 10.78 30.04
N THR A 429 6.69 11.11 31.08
CA THR A 429 5.25 11.29 30.95
C THR A 429 4.92 12.52 30.12
N LEU A 430 5.63 13.63 30.28
CA LEU A 430 5.45 14.82 29.46
C LEU A 430 5.80 14.55 28.00
N GLY A 431 6.91 13.84 27.74
CA GLY A 431 7.29 13.43 26.39
C GLY A 431 6.24 12.52 25.74
N ALA A 432 5.69 11.55 26.50
CA ALA A 432 4.62 10.66 26.02
C ALA A 432 3.33 11.44 25.71
N ILE A 433 2.96 12.44 26.53
CA ILE A 433 1.82 13.33 26.26
C ILE A 433 2.09 14.13 24.97
N CYS A 434 3.27 14.70 24.81
CA CYS A 434 3.65 15.42 23.59
C CYS A 434 3.55 14.53 22.35
N LEU A 435 3.98 13.26 22.43
CA LEU A 435 3.81 12.31 21.34
C LEU A 435 2.34 12.07 21.00
N VAL A 436 1.49 11.80 22.01
CA VAL A 436 0.06 11.58 21.78
C VAL A 436 -0.61 12.81 21.17
N VAL A 437 -0.29 14.01 21.66
CA VAL A 437 -0.79 15.28 21.10
C VAL A 437 -0.32 15.46 19.66
N HIS A 438 0.95 15.17 19.37
CA HIS A 438 1.49 15.20 18.01
C HIS A 438 0.72 14.25 17.08
N LEU A 439 0.56 12.98 17.46
CA LEU A 439 -0.18 12.00 16.68
C LEU A 439 -1.67 12.37 16.50
N ALA A 440 -2.29 12.95 17.53
CA ALA A 440 -3.69 13.42 17.45
C ALA A 440 -3.87 14.61 16.49
N GLY A 441 -2.81 15.41 16.30
CA GLY A 441 -2.79 16.50 15.34
C GLY A 441 -2.50 16.09 13.89
N LEU A 442 -2.09 14.83 13.66
CA LEU A 442 -1.83 14.34 12.31
C LEU A 442 -3.12 13.84 11.65
N ASP A 443 -3.27 14.17 10.38
CA ASP A 443 -4.29 13.58 9.52
C ASP A 443 -3.68 13.13 8.18
N SER A 444 -4.19 12.02 7.68
CA SER A 444 -3.89 11.51 6.34
C SER A 444 -5.13 11.70 5.47
N PHE A 445 -5.06 12.65 4.55
CA PHE A 445 -6.14 12.97 3.61
C PHE A 445 -7.54 13.08 4.26
N GLY A 446 -7.60 13.71 5.46
CA GLY A 446 -8.84 13.98 6.20
C GLY A 446 -9.32 12.84 7.10
N ILE A 447 -8.47 11.85 7.34
CA ILE A 447 -8.66 10.83 8.36
C ILE A 447 -7.62 11.04 9.47
N SER A 448 -8.10 11.13 10.74
CA SER A 448 -7.21 11.27 11.88
C SER A 448 -6.28 10.06 12.00
N TYR A 449 -5.00 10.32 12.28
CA TYR A 449 -4.00 9.27 12.44
C TYR A 449 -4.32 8.30 13.58
N LEU A 450 -4.92 8.80 14.66
CA LEU A 450 -5.38 8.01 15.82
C LEU A 450 -6.84 7.54 15.69
N ALA A 451 -7.44 7.59 14.50
CA ALA A 451 -8.87 7.30 14.27
C ALA A 451 -9.38 6.01 14.95
N PRO A 452 -8.68 4.86 14.91
CA PRO A 452 -9.18 3.64 15.54
C PRO A 452 -9.36 3.76 17.04
N PHE A 453 -8.59 4.64 17.72
CA PHE A 453 -8.59 4.80 19.17
C PHE A 453 -9.38 6.02 19.65
N SER A 454 -9.69 6.96 18.75
CA SER A 454 -10.47 8.17 19.06
C SER A 454 -11.98 8.02 18.80
N GLY A 455 -12.45 6.85 18.31
CA GLY A 455 -13.84 6.62 17.90
C GLY A 455 -14.32 5.16 18.08
N VAL A 456 -15.35 4.82 17.34
CA VAL A 456 -15.97 3.48 17.35
C VAL A 456 -15.12 2.52 16.48
N GLY A 457 -14.07 1.93 16.99
CA GLY A 457 -13.25 1.03 16.16
C GLY A 457 -12.03 0.43 16.85
N GLY A 458 -11.69 0.85 18.06
CA GLY A 458 -10.47 0.40 18.76
C GLY A 458 -10.34 -1.13 18.91
N ALA A 459 -11.45 -1.83 19.11
CA ALA A 459 -11.43 -3.29 19.17
C ALA A 459 -11.05 -3.93 17.82
N ARG A 460 -11.40 -3.32 16.68
CA ARG A 460 -11.03 -3.82 15.35
C ARG A 460 -9.55 -3.58 15.02
N ALA A 461 -8.96 -2.53 15.58
CA ALA A 461 -7.53 -2.29 15.45
C ALA A 461 -6.71 -3.34 16.19
N LEU A 462 -7.12 -3.71 17.41
CA LEU A 462 -6.44 -4.70 18.27
C LEU A 462 -6.71 -6.14 17.85
N LEU A 463 -7.96 -6.45 17.53
CA LEU A 463 -8.38 -7.81 17.21
C LEU A 463 -8.79 -7.90 15.75
N ARG A 464 -8.25 -8.90 15.04
CA ARG A 464 -8.68 -9.17 13.67
C ARG A 464 -10.12 -9.70 13.69
N PRO A 465 -11.08 -9.10 12.97
CA PRO A 465 -12.39 -9.71 12.83
C PRO A 465 -12.32 -11.00 12.01
N ARG A 466 -13.25 -11.92 12.23
CA ARG A 466 -13.38 -13.11 11.38
C ARG A 466 -13.88 -12.68 9.99
N LEU A 467 -13.12 -13.00 8.92
CA LEU A 467 -13.45 -12.61 7.55
C LEU A 467 -14.90 -12.98 7.16
N ALA A 468 -15.37 -14.16 7.59
CA ALA A 468 -16.74 -14.60 7.33
C ALA A 468 -17.83 -13.82 8.11
N ARG A 469 -17.46 -13.01 9.09
CA ARG A 469 -18.38 -12.23 9.94
C ARG A 469 -18.12 -10.72 9.85
N GLU A 470 -17.46 -10.28 8.81
CA GLU A 470 -17.18 -8.87 8.54
C GLU A 470 -18.03 -8.39 7.35
N PRO A 471 -19.34 -8.19 7.53
CA PRO A 471 -20.22 -7.81 6.43
C PRO A 471 -20.04 -6.36 5.99
N LEU A 472 -19.45 -5.52 6.85
CA LEU A 472 -19.29 -4.09 6.60
C LEU A 472 -17.82 -3.69 6.54
N ARG A 473 -17.50 -2.81 5.59
CA ARG A 473 -16.22 -2.13 5.48
C ARG A 473 -16.01 -1.16 6.63
N ASP A 474 -14.77 -0.70 6.81
CA ASP A 474 -14.43 0.26 7.85
C ASP A 474 -15.12 1.61 7.59
N PRO A 475 -15.99 2.07 8.50
CA PRO A 475 -16.67 3.35 8.35
C PRO A 475 -15.74 4.56 8.38
N LEU A 476 -14.51 4.41 8.91
CA LEU A 476 -13.51 5.47 8.97
C LEU A 476 -13.09 5.94 7.57
N LEU A 477 -13.05 5.04 6.60
CA LEU A 477 -12.73 5.33 5.20
C LEU A 477 -13.88 5.98 4.43
N ARG A 478 -15.07 6.10 5.05
CA ARG A 478 -16.30 6.65 4.44
C ARG A 478 -16.63 6.00 3.07
N PRO A 479 -16.56 4.65 2.98
CA PRO A 479 -16.83 4.01 1.71
C PRO A 479 -18.27 4.26 1.26
N LEU A 480 -18.45 4.52 -0.06
CA LEU A 480 -19.79 4.70 -0.64
C LEU A 480 -20.62 3.41 -0.52
N ASP A 481 -19.99 2.27 -0.84
CA ASP A 481 -20.56 0.96 -0.56
C ASP A 481 -20.00 0.43 0.76
N ARG A 482 -20.83 0.35 1.79
CA ARG A 482 -20.48 -0.12 3.13
C ARG A 482 -20.45 -1.63 3.26
N ARG A 483 -21.02 -2.39 2.32
CA ARG A 483 -21.12 -3.85 2.38
C ARG A 483 -19.86 -4.50 1.80
N ASN A 484 -19.22 -5.33 2.59
CA ASN A 484 -18.04 -6.10 2.17
C ASN A 484 -18.39 -7.50 1.64
N GLN A 485 -19.60 -8.00 1.98
CA GLN A 485 -20.10 -9.31 1.54
C GLN A 485 -21.45 -9.12 0.88
N GLY A 486 -21.65 -9.81 -0.26
CA GLY A 486 -22.96 -9.88 -0.91
C GLY A 486 -23.97 -10.60 -0.01
N GLU A 487 -25.25 -10.24 -0.13
CA GLU A 487 -26.32 -11.07 0.44
C GLU A 487 -26.25 -12.44 -0.23
N LYS A 488 -26.13 -13.49 0.56
CA LYS A 488 -26.31 -14.85 0.04
C LYS A 488 -27.72 -14.91 -0.56
N ARG A 489 -27.78 -14.98 -1.89
CA ARG A 489 -29.01 -15.35 -2.59
C ARG A 489 -29.35 -16.80 -2.34
#